data_d12d3a258dccb59e7a79453aeec87c97
#
_entry.id   d12d3a258dccb59e7a79453aeec87c97
#
_cell.length_a   1.000
_cell.length_b   1.000
_cell.length_c   1.000
_cell.angle_alpha   90.00
_cell.angle_beta   90.00
_cell.angle_gamma   90.00
#
_symmetry.space_group_name_H-M   'P 1'
#
loop_
_entity.id
_entity.type
_entity.pdbx_description
1 polymer ?
#
loop_
_entity_poly.entity_id
_entity_poly.type
_entity_poly.pdbx_seq_one_letter_code
_entity_poly.pdbx_strand_id
1 'polypeptide(L)'
;MIKAIFLDVDGTLVSFETHKVPRSAILSLEAAAEAGVKIIIATGRAFADLSELVGVPYDAVVALNGAECLLRDGTCVSRNLISRSDFLALYKASQNYGFAMAVETDDGMKVNKLSPSVLEVAGMVDHPVPEVVDLETEFDKGCCCQLCIFCDKETEKAVLEGIPGLSASRWISLFADINVAGVDKSAGLKVFSDYYGFDVSETVAFGDGGNDIPMLREAGIGVAMGGAGEDVIAASDFVTGTVDQDGISNALKRLF
;
A
#
# COMPACT_ATOMS: atom_id res chain seq x y z
N MET A 1 -16.10 16.16 -12.85
CA MET A 1 -16.89 14.90 -12.65
C MET A 1 -15.90 13.82 -12.25
N ILE A 2 -16.22 13.03 -11.23
CA ILE A 2 -15.30 11.97 -10.74
C ILE A 2 -15.18 10.88 -11.80
N LYS A 3 -13.95 10.48 -12.12
CA LYS A 3 -13.58 9.47 -13.13
C LYS A 3 -12.94 8.23 -12.53
N ALA A 4 -12.30 8.38 -11.36
CA ALA A 4 -11.69 7.25 -10.68
C ALA A 4 -11.80 7.37 -9.16
N ILE A 5 -11.87 6.23 -8.49
CA ILE A 5 -11.85 6.09 -7.04
C ILE A 5 -10.64 5.22 -6.69
N PHE A 6 -9.76 5.73 -5.85
CA PHE A 6 -8.62 5.00 -5.29
C PHE A 6 -8.93 4.63 -3.84
N LEU A 7 -8.72 3.38 -3.49
CA LEU A 7 -9.11 2.83 -2.20
C LEU A 7 -7.95 2.07 -1.58
N ASP A 8 -7.54 2.48 -0.39
CA ASP A 8 -6.71 1.63 0.45
C ASP A 8 -7.49 0.38 0.90
N VAL A 9 -6.79 -0.62 1.40
CA VAL A 9 -7.38 -1.92 1.79
C VAL A 9 -7.62 -1.99 3.29
N ASP A 10 -6.56 -1.98 4.08
CA ASP A 10 -6.61 -2.30 5.51
C ASP A 10 -7.10 -1.11 6.33
N GLY A 11 -8.27 -1.23 6.98
CA GLY A 11 -8.89 -0.10 7.70
C GLY A 11 -9.69 0.84 6.81
N THR A 12 -9.67 0.64 5.49
CA THR A 12 -10.43 1.42 4.50
C THR A 12 -11.48 0.58 3.80
N LEU A 13 -11.10 -0.45 3.03
CA LEU A 13 -12.02 -1.41 2.41
C LEU A 13 -12.31 -2.59 3.31
N VAL A 14 -11.28 -3.13 3.96
CA VAL A 14 -11.35 -4.33 4.79
C VAL A 14 -11.37 -3.92 6.26
N SER A 15 -12.35 -4.40 7.00
CA SER A 15 -12.47 -4.17 8.44
C SER A 15 -11.42 -4.98 9.21
N PHE A 16 -10.73 -4.36 10.16
CA PHE A 16 -9.85 -5.05 11.10
C PHE A 16 -10.59 -5.99 12.07
N GLU A 17 -11.91 -5.79 12.28
CA GLU A 17 -12.72 -6.63 13.19
C GLU A 17 -13.25 -7.87 12.47
N THR A 18 -13.74 -7.71 11.24
CA THR A 18 -14.43 -8.79 10.51
C THR A 18 -13.56 -9.44 9.44
N HIS A 19 -12.43 -8.82 9.06
CA HIS A 19 -11.57 -9.21 7.94
C HIS A 19 -12.33 -9.35 6.62
N LYS A 20 -13.35 -8.49 6.41
CA LYS A 20 -14.22 -8.51 5.23
C LYS A 20 -14.52 -7.10 4.74
N VAL A 21 -14.83 -7.00 3.46
CA VAL A 21 -15.38 -5.79 2.84
C VAL A 21 -16.88 -5.71 3.16
N PRO A 22 -17.39 -4.60 3.73
CA PRO A 22 -18.82 -4.43 3.98
C PRO A 22 -19.64 -4.49 2.69
N ARG A 23 -20.79 -5.13 2.75
CA ARG A 23 -21.70 -5.25 1.59
C ARG A 23 -22.13 -3.89 1.03
N SER A 24 -22.31 -2.88 1.89
CA SER A 24 -22.63 -1.51 1.50
C SER A 24 -21.57 -0.86 0.63
N ALA A 25 -20.27 -1.10 0.96
CA ALA A 25 -19.15 -0.62 0.16
C ALA A 25 -19.15 -1.27 -1.23
N ILE A 26 -19.30 -2.61 -1.30
CA ILE A 26 -19.38 -3.33 -2.59
C ILE A 26 -20.49 -2.76 -3.47
N LEU A 27 -21.71 -2.61 -2.95
CA LEU A 27 -22.85 -2.10 -3.72
C LEU A 27 -22.64 -0.66 -4.20
N SER A 28 -22.00 0.18 -3.38
CA SER A 28 -21.72 1.57 -3.77
C SER A 28 -20.63 1.65 -4.84
N LEU A 29 -19.62 0.77 -4.78
CA LEU A 29 -18.58 0.67 -5.81
C LEU A 29 -19.11 0.04 -7.10
N GLU A 30 -20.02 -0.94 -7.03
CA GLU A 30 -20.71 -1.48 -8.20
C GLU A 30 -21.49 -0.37 -8.93
N ALA A 31 -22.25 0.45 -8.20
CA ALA A 31 -22.99 1.57 -8.79
C ALA A 31 -22.06 2.63 -9.44
N ALA A 32 -20.92 2.92 -8.81
CA ALA A 32 -19.91 3.83 -9.38
C ALA A 32 -19.29 3.23 -10.66
N ALA A 33 -18.95 1.95 -10.66
CA ALA A 33 -18.40 1.24 -11.82
C ALA A 33 -19.42 1.20 -12.99
N GLU A 34 -20.71 0.96 -12.71
CA GLU A 34 -21.79 1.01 -13.70
C GLU A 34 -21.97 2.41 -14.30
N ALA A 35 -21.67 3.46 -13.53
CA ALA A 35 -21.63 4.84 -14.00
C ALA A 35 -20.35 5.19 -14.80
N GLY A 36 -19.45 4.23 -15.00
CA GLY A 36 -18.21 4.38 -15.77
C GLY A 36 -17.02 4.92 -14.99
N VAL A 37 -17.10 4.95 -13.64
CA VAL A 37 -16.01 5.35 -12.78
C VAL A 37 -15.03 4.18 -12.59
N LYS A 38 -13.74 4.42 -12.74
CA LYS A 38 -12.70 3.42 -12.52
C LYS A 38 -12.47 3.18 -11.03
N ILE A 39 -12.43 1.92 -10.63
CA ILE A 39 -12.16 1.54 -9.25
C ILE A 39 -10.73 0.99 -9.17
N ILE A 40 -9.89 1.60 -8.37
CA ILE A 40 -8.46 1.28 -8.26
C ILE A 40 -8.13 1.02 -6.80
N ILE A 41 -7.56 -0.12 -6.53
CA ILE A 41 -7.05 -0.47 -5.19
C ILE A 41 -5.65 0.14 -5.03
N ALA A 42 -5.32 0.68 -3.85
CA ALA A 42 -4.00 1.25 -3.56
C ALA A 42 -3.50 0.75 -2.20
N THR A 43 -2.55 -0.17 -2.20
CA THR A 43 -2.15 -0.93 -1.01
C THR A 43 -0.64 -1.10 -0.86
N GLY A 44 -0.18 -1.33 0.38
CA GLY A 44 1.18 -1.80 0.66
C GLY A 44 1.37 -3.30 0.38
N ARG A 45 0.28 -4.06 0.22
CA ARG A 45 0.31 -5.49 -0.05
C ARG A 45 0.78 -5.79 -1.47
N ALA A 46 1.35 -6.98 -1.67
CA ALA A 46 1.58 -7.53 -3.00
C ALA A 46 0.24 -7.85 -3.71
N PHE A 47 0.23 -7.84 -5.04
CA PHE A 47 -0.97 -8.15 -5.83
C PHE A 47 -1.54 -9.55 -5.52
N ALA A 48 -0.66 -10.54 -5.25
CA ALA A 48 -1.06 -11.91 -4.91
C ALA A 48 -1.84 -12.00 -3.57
N ASP A 49 -1.69 -11.02 -2.67
CA ASP A 49 -2.27 -11.01 -1.32
C ASP A 49 -3.62 -10.29 -1.23
N LEU A 50 -4.33 -10.17 -2.35
CA LEU A 50 -5.63 -9.48 -2.44
C LEU A 50 -6.84 -10.43 -2.49
N SER A 51 -6.69 -11.63 -1.96
CA SER A 51 -7.73 -12.66 -2.00
C SER A 51 -9.03 -12.28 -1.27
N GLU A 52 -8.98 -11.39 -0.26
CA GLU A 52 -10.16 -10.92 0.48
C GLU A 52 -11.05 -9.96 -0.32
N LEU A 53 -10.56 -9.40 -1.43
CA LEU A 53 -11.31 -8.47 -2.27
C LEU A 53 -12.32 -9.15 -3.21
N VAL A 54 -12.73 -10.37 -2.87
CA VAL A 54 -13.76 -11.09 -3.64
C VAL A 54 -15.07 -10.28 -3.66
N GLY A 55 -15.55 -10.01 -4.88
CA GLY A 55 -16.77 -9.23 -5.12
C GLY A 55 -16.56 -7.72 -5.22
N VAL A 56 -15.37 -7.19 -4.96
CA VAL A 56 -15.07 -5.77 -5.22
C VAL A 56 -14.85 -5.56 -6.73
N PRO A 57 -15.55 -4.60 -7.36
CA PRO A 57 -15.47 -4.37 -8.81
C PRO A 57 -14.28 -3.45 -9.17
N TYR A 58 -13.04 -3.87 -8.88
CA TYR A 58 -11.88 -3.05 -9.22
C TYR A 58 -11.37 -3.32 -10.64
N ASP A 59 -10.80 -2.29 -11.28
CA ASP A 59 -10.19 -2.32 -12.62
C ASP A 59 -8.67 -2.54 -12.57
N ALA A 60 -8.01 -2.01 -11.52
CA ALA A 60 -6.56 -1.97 -11.40
C ALA A 60 -6.10 -1.91 -9.94
N VAL A 61 -4.81 -2.13 -9.72
CA VAL A 61 -4.16 -2.12 -8.40
C VAL A 61 -2.86 -1.31 -8.45
N VAL A 62 -2.70 -0.43 -7.48
CA VAL A 62 -1.45 0.18 -7.04
C VAL A 62 -0.95 -0.66 -5.88
N ALA A 63 -0.07 -1.60 -6.13
CA ALA A 63 0.48 -2.53 -5.15
C ALA A 63 1.83 -2.05 -4.61
N LEU A 64 2.28 -2.63 -3.51
CA LEU A 64 3.57 -2.37 -2.89
C LEU A 64 3.84 -0.87 -2.72
N ASN A 65 2.86 -0.14 -2.15
CA ASN A 65 2.91 1.31 -1.94
C ASN A 65 3.23 2.13 -3.22
N GLY A 66 2.77 1.70 -4.39
CA GLY A 66 3.02 2.40 -5.66
C GLY A 66 4.19 1.85 -6.47
N ALA A 67 4.93 0.89 -5.94
CA ALA A 67 6.06 0.30 -6.66
C ALA A 67 5.62 -0.55 -7.86
N GLU A 68 4.39 -1.08 -7.83
CA GLU A 68 3.76 -1.77 -8.96
C GLU A 68 2.36 -1.23 -9.24
N CYS A 69 2.08 -1.02 -10.53
CA CYS A 69 0.74 -0.70 -11.03
C CYS A 69 0.30 -1.79 -12.01
N LEU A 70 -0.76 -2.51 -11.67
CA LEU A 70 -1.23 -3.66 -12.42
C LEU A 70 -2.71 -3.52 -12.77
N LEU A 71 -3.13 -4.05 -13.91
CA LEU A 71 -4.53 -4.27 -14.21
C LEU A 71 -5.07 -5.45 -13.42
N ARG A 72 -6.38 -5.58 -13.33
CA ARG A 72 -7.05 -6.69 -12.62
C ARG A 72 -6.61 -8.09 -13.08
N ASP A 73 -6.21 -8.24 -14.34
CA ASP A 73 -5.75 -9.50 -14.90
C ASP A 73 -4.24 -9.79 -14.64
N GLY A 74 -3.57 -8.92 -13.87
CA GLY A 74 -2.15 -9.01 -13.57
C GLY A 74 -1.24 -8.37 -14.62
N THR A 75 -1.79 -7.76 -15.68
CA THR A 75 -0.98 -7.03 -16.67
C THR A 75 -0.27 -5.86 -16.01
N CYS A 76 1.06 -5.85 -16.04
CA CYS A 76 1.87 -4.78 -15.47
C CYS A 76 1.84 -3.52 -16.36
N VAL A 77 1.38 -2.41 -15.79
CA VAL A 77 1.37 -1.08 -16.44
C VAL A 77 2.65 -0.31 -16.09
N SER A 78 3.10 -0.39 -14.84
CA SER A 78 4.32 0.28 -14.37
C SER A 78 4.95 -0.50 -13.23
N ARG A 79 6.29 -0.48 -13.15
CA ARG A 79 7.05 -1.13 -12.09
C ARG A 79 8.31 -0.36 -11.76
N ASN A 80 8.57 -0.13 -10.47
CA ASN A 80 9.75 0.55 -9.95
C ASN A 80 10.62 -0.45 -9.19
N LEU A 81 11.72 -0.89 -9.81
CA LEU A 81 12.62 -1.88 -9.24
C LEU A 81 13.67 -1.22 -8.34
N ILE A 82 13.91 -1.81 -7.17
CA ILE A 82 15.02 -1.43 -6.30
C ILE A 82 16.35 -1.79 -6.98
N SER A 83 17.30 -0.86 -6.96
CA SER A 83 18.61 -1.12 -7.53
C SER A 83 19.41 -2.11 -6.68
N ARG A 84 20.27 -2.94 -7.32
CA ARG A 84 21.14 -3.87 -6.57
C ARG A 84 22.09 -3.15 -5.61
N SER A 85 22.54 -1.95 -5.96
CA SER A 85 23.41 -1.14 -5.10
C SER A 85 22.69 -0.69 -3.82
N ASP A 86 21.42 -0.25 -3.94
CA ASP A 86 20.62 0.17 -2.79
C ASP A 86 20.24 -1.02 -1.91
N PHE A 87 19.87 -2.17 -2.53
CA PHE A 87 19.65 -3.41 -1.80
C PHE A 87 20.88 -3.80 -0.97
N LEU A 88 22.08 -3.85 -1.57
CA LEU A 88 23.32 -4.23 -0.88
C LEU A 88 23.68 -3.25 0.23
N ALA A 89 23.47 -1.95 0.03
CA ALA A 89 23.68 -0.93 1.06
C ALA A 89 22.77 -1.16 2.26
N LEU A 90 21.47 -1.40 2.02
CA LEU A 90 20.50 -1.68 3.07
C LEU A 90 20.77 -3.02 3.76
N TYR A 91 21.12 -4.06 3.01
CA TYR A 91 21.45 -5.38 3.55
C TYR A 91 22.68 -5.32 4.46
N LYS A 92 23.72 -4.60 4.06
CA LYS A 92 24.90 -4.36 4.91
C LYS A 92 24.53 -3.57 6.17
N ALA A 93 23.66 -2.57 6.06
CA ALA A 93 23.16 -1.84 7.22
C ALA A 93 22.38 -2.75 8.17
N SER A 94 21.54 -3.65 7.65
CA SER A 94 20.80 -4.62 8.46
C SER A 94 21.71 -5.52 9.30
N GLN A 95 22.86 -5.91 8.74
CA GLN A 95 23.87 -6.69 9.45
C GLN A 95 24.57 -5.86 10.54
N ASN A 96 24.93 -4.60 10.24
CA ASN A 96 25.63 -3.71 11.17
C ASN A 96 24.76 -3.30 12.37
N TYR A 97 23.49 -2.96 12.12
CA TYR A 97 22.54 -2.55 13.16
C TYR A 97 21.81 -3.75 13.79
N GLY A 98 21.90 -4.93 13.20
CA GLY A 98 21.37 -6.16 13.76
C GLY A 98 19.86 -6.35 13.58
N PHE A 99 19.19 -5.61 12.69
CA PHE A 99 17.75 -5.81 12.41
C PHE A 99 17.49 -6.90 11.35
N ALA A 100 16.28 -7.45 11.34
CA ALA A 100 15.82 -8.35 10.30
C ALA A 100 15.37 -7.55 9.06
N MET A 101 15.65 -8.11 7.88
CA MET A 101 15.26 -7.54 6.59
C MET A 101 14.56 -8.59 5.75
N ALA A 102 13.62 -8.16 4.93
CA ALA A 102 12.90 -9.02 3.99
C ALA A 102 12.95 -8.47 2.56
N VAL A 103 12.77 -9.39 1.62
CA VAL A 103 12.47 -9.14 0.21
C VAL A 103 11.03 -9.56 -0.02
N GLU A 104 10.21 -8.68 -0.61
CA GLU A 104 8.87 -9.02 -1.08
C GLU A 104 8.98 -9.69 -2.45
N THR A 105 8.34 -10.84 -2.60
CA THR A 105 8.38 -11.65 -3.83
C THR A 105 6.96 -12.06 -4.24
N ASP A 106 6.79 -12.56 -5.46
CA ASP A 106 5.51 -13.11 -5.93
C ASP A 106 5.01 -14.31 -5.08
N ASP A 107 5.94 -14.99 -4.39
CA ASP A 107 5.65 -16.11 -3.48
C ASP A 107 5.52 -15.67 -2.00
N GLY A 108 5.42 -14.37 -1.74
CA GLY A 108 5.33 -13.76 -0.42
C GLY A 108 6.68 -13.29 0.14
N MET A 109 6.65 -12.84 1.37
CA MET A 109 7.80 -12.27 2.06
C MET A 109 8.85 -13.34 2.41
N LYS A 110 10.13 -13.06 2.11
CA LYS A 110 11.30 -13.87 2.49
C LYS A 110 12.23 -13.05 3.40
N VAL A 111 12.73 -13.61 4.48
CA VAL A 111 13.55 -12.89 5.49
C VAL A 111 14.96 -13.43 5.60
N ASN A 112 15.91 -12.60 6.04
CA ASN A 112 17.27 -13.06 6.36
C ASN A 112 17.35 -13.80 7.71
N LYS A 113 16.42 -13.51 8.64
CA LYS A 113 16.34 -14.15 9.96
C LYS A 113 14.98 -13.92 10.60
N LEU A 114 14.55 -14.84 11.45
CA LEU A 114 13.41 -14.62 12.31
C LEU A 114 13.83 -13.78 13.53
N SER A 115 13.14 -12.67 13.75
CA SER A 115 13.23 -11.84 14.95
C SER A 115 11.87 -11.80 15.66
N PRO A 116 11.81 -11.38 16.94
CA PRO A 116 10.52 -11.17 17.59
C PRO A 116 9.56 -10.27 16.80
N SER A 117 10.07 -9.19 16.22
CA SER A 117 9.27 -8.27 15.39
C SER A 117 8.73 -8.94 14.13
N VAL A 118 9.50 -9.81 13.45
CA VAL A 118 9.04 -10.58 12.29
C VAL A 118 7.88 -11.49 12.67
N LEU A 119 7.99 -12.21 13.78
CA LEU A 119 6.95 -13.13 14.26
C LEU A 119 5.70 -12.38 14.72
N GLU A 120 5.87 -11.24 15.38
CA GLU A 120 4.77 -10.40 15.85
C GLU A 120 3.98 -9.83 14.67
N VAL A 121 4.68 -9.28 13.65
CA VAL A 121 4.03 -8.76 12.44
C VAL A 121 3.30 -9.86 11.67
N ALA A 122 3.91 -11.02 11.47
CA ALA A 122 3.25 -12.15 10.79
C ALA A 122 1.95 -12.56 11.51
N GLY A 123 1.97 -12.57 12.85
CA GLY A 123 0.78 -12.84 13.65
C GLY A 123 -0.30 -11.74 13.59
N MET A 124 0.11 -10.46 13.47
CA MET A 124 -0.84 -9.33 13.36
C MET A 124 -1.62 -9.34 12.04
N VAL A 125 -0.96 -9.71 10.94
CA VAL A 125 -1.57 -9.74 9.61
C VAL A 125 -2.12 -11.12 9.21
N ASP A 126 -2.13 -12.07 10.13
CA ASP A 126 -2.58 -13.47 9.92
C ASP A 126 -1.89 -14.15 8.70
N HIS A 127 -0.61 -13.80 8.50
CA HIS A 127 0.20 -14.40 7.45
C HIS A 127 1.09 -15.52 8.00
N PRO A 128 1.45 -16.51 7.16
CA PRO A 128 2.43 -17.53 7.52
C PRO A 128 3.75 -16.89 7.95
N VAL A 129 4.46 -17.54 8.89
CA VAL A 129 5.81 -17.12 9.26
C VAL A 129 6.71 -17.17 8.02
N PRO A 130 7.37 -16.06 7.65
CA PRO A 130 8.15 -16.01 6.42
C PRO A 130 9.35 -16.97 6.45
N GLU A 131 9.69 -17.49 5.27
CA GLU A 131 10.84 -18.36 5.09
C GLU A 131 12.16 -17.60 5.28
N VAL A 132 13.11 -18.25 5.97
CA VAL A 132 14.46 -17.70 6.11
C VAL A 132 15.31 -18.14 4.92
N VAL A 133 15.83 -17.18 4.17
CA VAL A 133 16.61 -17.43 2.96
C VAL A 133 17.87 -16.55 2.92
N ASP A 134 18.77 -16.85 1.98
CA ASP A 134 19.80 -15.91 1.57
C ASP A 134 19.19 -14.82 0.72
N LEU A 135 19.06 -13.60 1.29
CA LEU A 135 18.37 -12.49 0.63
C LEU A 135 19.09 -11.99 -0.62
N GLU A 136 20.42 -12.14 -0.72
CA GLU A 136 21.15 -11.74 -1.91
C GLU A 136 20.80 -12.67 -3.08
N THR A 137 20.78 -13.97 -2.81
CA THR A 137 20.32 -14.97 -3.80
C THR A 137 18.87 -14.75 -4.19
N GLU A 138 18.00 -14.41 -3.23
CA GLU A 138 16.59 -14.16 -3.49
C GLU A 138 16.38 -12.90 -4.33
N PHE A 139 17.04 -11.80 -3.97
CA PHE A 139 17.01 -10.54 -4.70
C PHE A 139 17.50 -10.70 -6.16
N ASP A 140 18.56 -11.48 -6.37
CA ASP A 140 19.15 -11.72 -7.71
C ASP A 140 18.24 -12.57 -8.64
N LYS A 141 17.15 -13.16 -8.14
CA LYS A 141 16.09 -13.74 -9.00
C LYS A 141 15.35 -12.67 -9.80
N GLY A 142 15.40 -11.40 -9.37
CA GLY A 142 14.89 -10.24 -10.07
C GLY A 142 13.50 -9.81 -9.61
N CYS A 143 13.08 -8.64 -10.13
CA CYS A 143 11.74 -8.06 -9.90
C CYS A 143 11.43 -7.61 -8.46
N CYS A 144 12.42 -7.28 -7.63
CA CYS A 144 12.16 -6.74 -6.31
C CYS A 144 11.75 -5.26 -6.36
N CYS A 145 10.52 -4.98 -5.95
CA CYS A 145 9.93 -3.64 -5.88
C CYS A 145 9.84 -3.10 -4.45
N GLN A 146 9.83 -3.98 -3.46
CA GLN A 146 9.71 -3.64 -2.05
C GLN A 146 10.61 -4.53 -1.20
N LEU A 147 11.26 -3.90 -0.22
CA LEU A 147 11.94 -4.56 0.89
C LEU A 147 11.21 -4.23 2.18
N CYS A 148 11.42 -5.00 3.24
CA CYS A 148 10.94 -4.64 4.57
C CYS A 148 12.11 -4.65 5.56
N ILE A 149 12.09 -3.70 6.50
CA ILE A 149 13.05 -3.64 7.61
C ILE A 149 12.32 -3.69 8.95
N PHE A 150 12.80 -4.54 9.85
CA PHE A 150 12.19 -4.74 11.17
C PHE A 150 13.01 -4.04 12.24
N CYS A 151 12.85 -2.71 12.31
CA CYS A 151 13.54 -1.85 13.27
C CYS A 151 12.65 -0.66 13.66
N ASP A 152 13.07 0.08 14.68
CA ASP A 152 12.41 1.32 15.08
C ASP A 152 12.69 2.48 14.09
N LYS A 153 11.91 3.56 14.24
CA LYS A 153 11.99 4.74 13.36
C LYS A 153 13.33 5.50 13.45
N GLU A 154 14.01 5.42 14.59
CA GLU A 154 15.31 6.09 14.77
C GLU A 154 16.40 5.36 13.98
N THR A 155 16.43 4.03 14.06
CA THR A 155 17.33 3.18 13.27
C THR A 155 17.04 3.32 11.77
N GLU A 156 15.76 3.28 11.36
CA GLU A 156 15.34 3.49 9.97
C GLU A 156 15.91 4.81 9.43
N LYS A 157 15.70 5.92 10.14
CA LYS A 157 16.20 7.23 9.73
C LYS A 157 17.72 7.25 9.57
N ALA A 158 18.45 6.74 10.56
CA ALA A 158 19.92 6.70 10.53
C ALA A 158 20.45 5.87 9.34
N VAL A 159 19.77 4.79 8.99
CA VAL A 159 20.15 3.92 7.87
C VAL A 159 19.86 4.59 6.53
N LEU A 160 18.66 5.14 6.36
CA LEU A 160 18.23 5.70 5.07
C LEU A 160 18.89 7.04 4.73
N GLU A 161 19.42 7.79 5.71
CA GLU A 161 20.27 8.96 5.45
C GLU A 161 21.49 8.61 4.56
N GLY A 162 21.97 7.37 4.63
CA GLY A 162 23.06 6.87 3.80
C GLY A 162 22.65 6.24 2.47
N ILE A 163 21.35 6.10 2.20
CA ILE A 163 20.81 5.41 1.01
C ILE A 163 19.71 6.27 0.36
N PRO A 164 20.07 7.38 -0.31
CA PRO A 164 19.10 8.34 -0.84
C PRO A 164 18.20 7.78 -1.96
N GLY A 165 18.53 6.63 -2.52
CA GLY A 165 17.71 5.93 -3.52
C GLY A 165 16.50 5.21 -2.94
N LEU A 166 16.37 5.13 -1.61
CA LEU A 166 15.29 4.44 -0.92
C LEU A 166 14.49 5.38 -0.01
N SER A 167 13.23 5.07 0.18
CA SER A 167 12.33 5.71 1.17
C SER A 167 11.56 4.68 1.95
N ALA A 168 11.17 5.04 3.18
CA ALA A 168 10.38 4.18 4.06
C ALA A 168 8.92 4.64 4.11
N SER A 169 8.02 3.66 4.16
CA SER A 169 6.61 3.82 4.48
C SER A 169 6.29 2.95 5.70
N ARG A 170 5.60 3.52 6.69
CA ARG A 170 5.37 2.85 7.98
C ARG A 170 3.92 3.03 8.43
N TRP A 171 3.25 1.91 8.73
CA TRP A 171 1.92 1.92 9.32
C TRP A 171 1.90 1.45 10.79
N ILE A 172 2.94 0.70 11.24
CA ILE A 172 3.16 0.34 12.66
C ILE A 172 4.60 0.61 13.08
N SER A 173 4.86 0.61 14.39
CA SER A 173 6.20 0.89 14.93
C SER A 173 7.24 -0.21 14.72
N LEU A 174 6.80 -1.45 14.42
CA LEU A 174 7.67 -2.64 14.40
C LEU A 174 8.47 -2.82 13.11
N PHE A 175 7.96 -2.31 11.99
CA PHE A 175 8.65 -2.43 10.70
C PHE A 175 8.31 -1.28 9.75
N ALA A 176 9.06 -1.18 8.66
CA ALA A 176 8.78 -0.30 7.55
C ALA A 176 8.93 -1.02 6.21
N ASP A 177 8.05 -0.69 5.28
CA ASP A 177 8.22 -0.98 3.88
C ASP A 177 9.23 -0.03 3.27
N ILE A 178 10.10 -0.54 2.42
CA ILE A 178 11.15 0.22 1.75
C ILE A 178 10.96 0.11 0.25
N ASN A 179 10.75 1.24 -0.38
CA ASN A 179 10.58 1.36 -1.83
C ASN A 179 11.61 2.33 -2.41
N VAL A 180 11.65 2.43 -3.72
CA VAL A 180 12.44 3.46 -4.43
C VAL A 180 12.01 4.86 -3.97
N ALA A 181 12.95 5.73 -3.68
CA ALA A 181 12.66 7.09 -3.22
C ALA A 181 11.75 7.86 -4.20
N GLY A 182 10.73 8.52 -3.66
CA GLY A 182 9.72 9.22 -4.44
C GLY A 182 8.62 8.33 -5.03
N VAL A 183 8.63 7.03 -4.72
CA VAL A 183 7.54 6.10 -5.06
C VAL A 183 6.70 5.88 -3.82
N ASP A 184 5.43 6.24 -3.89
CA ASP A 184 4.40 6.02 -2.89
C ASP A 184 3.04 5.79 -3.57
N LYS A 185 1.97 5.60 -2.80
CA LYS A 185 0.63 5.35 -3.37
C LYS A 185 0.15 6.45 -4.32
N SER A 186 0.63 7.70 -4.19
CA SER A 186 0.26 8.79 -5.10
C SER A 186 0.81 8.61 -6.51
N ALA A 187 1.94 7.93 -6.67
CA ALA A 187 2.49 7.61 -7.99
C ALA A 187 1.48 6.84 -8.85
N GLY A 188 0.68 5.97 -8.23
CA GLY A 188 -0.38 5.22 -8.90
C GLY A 188 -1.50 6.09 -9.48
N LEU A 189 -1.85 7.22 -8.84
CA LEU A 189 -2.83 8.15 -9.39
C LEU A 189 -2.39 8.63 -10.76
N LYS A 190 -1.12 9.05 -10.88
CA LYS A 190 -0.57 9.55 -12.13
C LYS A 190 -0.47 8.46 -13.20
N VAL A 191 0.00 7.28 -12.83
CA VAL A 191 0.10 6.14 -13.75
C VAL A 191 -1.27 5.82 -14.35
N PHE A 192 -2.31 5.72 -13.52
CA PHE A 192 -3.65 5.36 -14.01
C PHE A 192 -4.42 6.54 -14.62
N SER A 193 -4.12 7.80 -14.22
CA SER A 193 -4.57 8.98 -14.95
C SER A 193 -4.11 8.93 -16.41
N ASP A 194 -2.82 8.72 -16.63
CA ASP A 194 -2.25 8.63 -17.97
C ASP A 194 -2.79 7.43 -18.75
N TYR A 195 -2.93 6.27 -18.07
CA TYR A 195 -3.40 5.03 -18.70
C TYR A 195 -4.86 5.08 -19.14
N TYR A 196 -5.76 5.60 -18.27
CA TYR A 196 -7.21 5.67 -18.55
C TYR A 196 -7.66 7.01 -19.15
N GLY A 197 -6.80 8.03 -19.18
CA GLY A 197 -7.06 9.32 -19.81
C GLY A 197 -7.98 10.23 -18.98
N PHE A 198 -7.82 10.28 -17.66
CA PHE A 198 -8.50 11.23 -16.79
C PHE A 198 -7.47 12.15 -16.09
N ASP A 199 -7.93 13.30 -15.59
CA ASP A 199 -7.10 14.21 -14.79
C ASP A 199 -7.11 13.77 -13.31
N VAL A 200 -5.97 13.94 -12.60
CA VAL A 200 -5.89 13.61 -11.16
C VAL A 200 -6.95 14.37 -10.35
N SER A 201 -7.29 15.61 -10.76
CA SER A 201 -8.37 16.39 -10.13
C SER A 201 -9.77 15.76 -10.28
N GLU A 202 -9.93 14.76 -11.16
CA GLU A 202 -11.17 13.99 -11.34
C GLU A 202 -11.19 12.69 -10.51
N THR A 203 -10.30 12.56 -9.51
CA THR A 203 -10.18 11.38 -8.66
C THR A 203 -10.70 11.61 -7.25
N VAL A 204 -11.10 10.53 -6.60
CA VAL A 204 -11.34 10.46 -5.15
C VAL A 204 -10.42 9.40 -4.57
N ALA A 205 -9.75 9.70 -3.45
CA ALA A 205 -8.94 8.73 -2.73
C ALA A 205 -9.47 8.51 -1.31
N PHE A 206 -9.46 7.26 -0.85
CA PHE A 206 -9.84 6.86 0.50
C PHE A 206 -8.64 6.20 1.19
N GLY A 207 -8.38 6.55 2.46
CA GLY A 207 -7.32 5.97 3.25
C GLY A 207 -7.47 6.23 4.75
N ASP A 208 -6.72 5.51 5.58
CA ASP A 208 -6.72 5.66 7.04
C ASP A 208 -5.30 5.66 7.63
N GLY A 209 -4.29 5.21 6.87
CA GLY A 209 -2.91 5.06 7.30
C GLY A 209 -1.97 6.19 6.87
N GLY A 210 -0.80 6.25 7.52
CA GLY A 210 0.23 7.25 7.18
C GLY A 210 0.77 7.12 5.74
N ASN A 211 0.75 5.91 5.17
CA ASN A 211 1.13 5.65 3.77
C ASN A 211 0.10 6.15 2.75
N ASP A 212 -1.11 6.53 3.18
CA ASP A 212 -2.15 7.12 2.33
C ASP A 212 -2.02 8.63 2.18
N ILE A 213 -1.29 9.28 3.10
CA ILE A 213 -1.17 10.74 3.13
C ILE A 213 -0.79 11.35 1.77
N PRO A 214 0.22 10.83 1.04
CA PRO A 214 0.54 11.36 -0.28
C PRO A 214 -0.62 11.23 -1.26
N MET A 215 -1.29 10.07 -1.28
CA MET A 215 -2.42 9.80 -2.17
C MET A 215 -3.62 10.70 -1.85
N LEU A 216 -3.96 10.89 -0.57
CA LEU A 216 -5.06 11.75 -0.14
C LEU A 216 -4.84 13.22 -0.52
N ARG A 217 -3.58 13.71 -0.45
CA ARG A 217 -3.22 15.08 -0.82
C ARG A 217 -3.21 15.33 -2.33
N GLU A 218 -2.82 14.33 -3.11
CA GLU A 218 -2.68 14.46 -4.56
C GLU A 218 -4.01 14.28 -5.29
N ALA A 219 -4.92 13.48 -4.76
CA ALA A 219 -6.24 13.24 -5.35
C ALA A 219 -7.07 14.52 -5.49
N GLY A 220 -7.98 14.55 -6.43
CA GLY A 220 -8.95 15.66 -6.56
C GLY A 220 -9.81 15.83 -5.31
N ILE A 221 -10.12 14.73 -4.61
CA ILE A 221 -10.78 14.72 -3.30
C ILE A 221 -10.14 13.61 -2.45
N GLY A 222 -9.52 14.00 -1.34
CA GLY A 222 -9.01 13.07 -0.33
C GLY A 222 -10.04 12.84 0.78
N VAL A 223 -10.31 11.59 1.12
CA VAL A 223 -11.26 11.19 2.16
C VAL A 223 -10.57 10.33 3.20
N ALA A 224 -10.46 10.82 4.42
CA ALA A 224 -9.97 10.01 5.54
C ALA A 224 -11.09 9.16 6.12
N MET A 225 -10.78 7.89 6.44
CA MET A 225 -11.71 7.02 7.16
C MET A 225 -11.85 7.44 8.62
N GLY A 226 -12.99 7.15 9.22
CA GLY A 226 -13.22 7.38 10.64
C GLY A 226 -12.25 6.53 11.47
N GLY A 227 -11.58 7.15 12.44
CA GLY A 227 -10.54 6.51 13.25
C GLY A 227 -9.11 6.69 12.73
N ALA A 228 -8.92 7.31 11.56
CA ALA A 228 -7.61 7.71 11.05
C ALA A 228 -6.88 8.68 12.01
N GLY A 229 -5.55 8.66 11.99
CA GLY A 229 -4.72 9.56 12.79
C GLY A 229 -4.87 11.04 12.38
N GLU A 230 -4.50 11.95 13.27
CA GLU A 230 -4.64 13.41 13.05
C GLU A 230 -3.89 13.91 11.80
N ASP A 231 -2.76 13.31 11.47
CA ASP A 231 -1.95 13.63 10.29
C ASP A 231 -2.63 13.19 8.98
N VAL A 232 -3.32 12.04 8.99
CA VAL A 232 -4.13 11.55 7.86
C VAL A 232 -5.36 12.43 7.67
N ILE A 233 -6.06 12.77 8.77
CA ILE A 233 -7.21 13.68 8.75
C ILE A 233 -6.79 15.05 8.18
N ALA A 234 -5.65 15.59 8.62
CA ALA A 234 -5.13 16.87 8.13
C ALA A 234 -4.71 16.86 6.66
N ALA A 235 -4.50 15.67 6.07
CA ALA A 235 -4.15 15.47 4.68
C ALA A 235 -5.39 15.30 3.77
N SER A 236 -6.58 15.14 4.34
CA SER A 236 -7.84 14.89 3.62
C SER A 236 -8.72 16.14 3.52
N ASP A 237 -9.65 16.14 2.56
CA ASP A 237 -10.67 17.18 2.41
C ASP A 237 -11.83 17.01 3.41
N PHE A 238 -12.14 15.76 3.76
CA PHE A 238 -13.11 15.45 4.81
C PHE A 238 -12.94 14.05 5.38
N VAL A 239 -13.55 13.83 6.55
CA VAL A 239 -13.58 12.53 7.23
C VAL A 239 -14.95 11.88 7.02
N THR A 240 -14.97 10.59 6.73
CA THR A 240 -16.18 9.75 6.67
C THR A 240 -16.28 8.86 7.92
N GLY A 241 -17.22 7.89 7.94
CA GLY A 241 -17.29 6.89 8.99
C GLY A 241 -16.15 5.86 8.93
N THR A 242 -16.06 4.98 9.93
CA THR A 242 -15.17 3.82 9.87
C THR A 242 -15.65 2.82 8.82
N VAL A 243 -14.84 1.78 8.52
CA VAL A 243 -15.27 0.66 7.65
C VAL A 243 -16.60 0.09 8.15
N ASP A 244 -16.69 -0.19 9.45
CA ASP A 244 -17.85 -0.83 10.11
C ASP A 244 -19.05 0.12 10.29
N GLN A 245 -18.87 1.40 9.98
CA GLN A 245 -19.92 2.43 9.95
C GLN A 245 -20.32 2.81 8.51
N ASP A 246 -20.09 1.94 7.53
CA ASP A 246 -20.38 2.17 6.13
C ASP A 246 -19.69 3.40 5.52
N GLY A 247 -18.47 3.72 5.97
CA GLY A 247 -17.74 4.94 5.64
C GLY A 247 -17.63 5.22 4.15
N ILE A 248 -17.24 4.23 3.33
CA ILE A 248 -17.13 4.36 1.87
C ILE A 248 -18.51 4.66 1.25
N SER A 249 -19.55 3.89 1.62
CA SER A 249 -20.91 4.09 1.10
C SER A 249 -21.45 5.48 1.44
N ASN A 250 -21.20 5.96 2.67
CA ASN A 250 -21.66 7.28 3.11
C ASN A 250 -20.94 8.41 2.36
N ALA A 251 -19.62 8.28 2.15
CA ALA A 251 -18.88 9.27 1.37
C ALA A 251 -19.30 9.28 -0.10
N LEU A 252 -19.46 8.12 -0.75
CA LEU A 252 -19.88 8.04 -2.14
C LEU A 252 -21.28 8.65 -2.37
N LYS A 253 -22.24 8.42 -1.46
CA LYS A 253 -23.56 9.10 -1.50
C LYS A 253 -23.50 10.62 -1.40
N ARG A 254 -22.44 11.16 -0.78
CA ARG A 254 -22.22 12.61 -0.69
C ARG A 254 -21.60 13.17 -1.98
N LEU A 255 -20.85 12.35 -2.71
CA LEU A 255 -20.02 12.75 -3.85
C LEU A 255 -20.75 12.57 -5.21
N PHE A 256 -21.70 11.64 -5.28
CA PHE A 256 -22.53 11.31 -6.44
C PHE A 256 -24.01 11.63 -6.20
#